data_04679e6be2ed2c76ca3bd9c3bb25e195
#
_entry.id   04679e6be2ed2c76ca3bd9c3bb25e195
#
_cell.length_a   1.000
_cell.length_b   1.000
_cell.length_c   1.000
_cell.angle_alpha   90.00
_cell.angle_beta   90.00
_cell.angle_gamma   90.00
#
_symmetry.space_group_name_H-M   'P 1'
#
loop_
_entity.id
_entity.type
_entity.pdbx_description
1 polymer ?
#
loop_
_entity_poly.entity_id
_entity_poly.type
_entity_poly.pdbx_seq_one_letter_code
_entity_poly.pdbx_strand_id
1 'polypeptide(L)'
;MPSLRKVVRRRRIGSIGIKLIVFAAIVFVGGFGYFIWQLPDQQVELDRNADGIVVLTGGDSRVSDALALLAAGRAKRLLISGVYAGTTISDIARQVVDYNRLLTCCVDLDYSAINTLGNAVGTRQWTLKNGFHSLIVVTSAYHMPRALAELSHQLPEVALIPYPVVSDRLRVEPWWSNGATTKVVLSEYFKYLAAKLRMQFESAPASS
;
A
#
# COMPACT_ATOMS: atom_id res chain seq x y z
N MET A 1 -46.04 -38.28 -3.80
CA MET A 1 -46.12 -36.93 -4.40
C MET A 1 -45.37 -35.95 -3.50
N PRO A 2 -44.31 -35.29 -3.92
CA PRO A 2 -43.67 -34.25 -3.11
C PRO A 2 -44.65 -33.08 -2.97
N SER A 3 -44.89 -32.63 -1.75
CA SER A 3 -45.88 -31.58 -1.48
C SER A 3 -45.50 -30.28 -2.17
N LEU A 4 -46.44 -29.62 -2.81
CA LEU A 4 -46.30 -28.33 -3.50
C LEU A 4 -45.53 -27.28 -2.63
N ARG A 5 -45.69 -27.35 -1.29
CA ARG A 5 -44.97 -26.51 -0.33
C ARG A 5 -43.43 -26.67 -0.40
N LYS A 6 -42.90 -27.91 -0.60
CA LYS A 6 -41.46 -28.15 -0.71
C LYS A 6 -40.87 -27.54 -2.01
N VAL A 7 -41.61 -27.61 -3.11
CA VAL A 7 -41.18 -27.05 -4.42
C VAL A 7 -41.15 -25.53 -4.40
N VAL A 8 -42.16 -24.89 -3.80
CA VAL A 8 -42.23 -23.42 -3.69
C VAL A 8 -41.14 -22.90 -2.77
N ARG A 9 -40.86 -23.58 -1.63
CA ARG A 9 -39.78 -23.21 -0.69
C ARG A 9 -38.41 -23.32 -1.37
N ARG A 10 -38.15 -24.36 -2.14
CA ARG A 10 -36.88 -24.56 -2.87
C ARG A 10 -36.65 -23.50 -3.94
N ARG A 11 -37.70 -23.07 -4.67
CA ARG A 11 -37.62 -21.96 -5.62
C ARG A 11 -37.35 -20.61 -4.94
N ARG A 12 -37.97 -20.32 -3.81
CA ARG A 12 -37.72 -19.09 -3.04
C ARG A 12 -36.29 -19.03 -2.49
N ILE A 13 -35.77 -20.13 -1.95
CA ILE A 13 -34.38 -20.20 -1.45
C ILE A 13 -33.38 -20.00 -2.61
N GLY A 14 -33.63 -20.62 -3.77
CA GLY A 14 -32.82 -20.41 -4.97
C GLY A 14 -32.81 -18.95 -5.45
N SER A 15 -34.00 -18.29 -5.45
CA SER A 15 -34.13 -16.89 -5.83
C SER A 15 -33.41 -15.93 -4.86
N ILE A 16 -33.46 -16.20 -3.54
CA ILE A 16 -32.72 -15.41 -2.54
C ILE A 16 -31.19 -15.58 -2.75
N GLY A 17 -30.73 -16.82 -2.96
CA GLY A 17 -29.32 -17.10 -3.21
C GLY A 17 -28.79 -16.36 -4.45
N ILE A 18 -29.54 -16.37 -5.54
CA ILE A 18 -29.19 -15.63 -6.76
C ILE A 18 -29.12 -14.12 -6.49
N LYS A 19 -30.09 -13.54 -5.79
CA LYS A 19 -30.07 -12.11 -5.44
C LYS A 19 -28.88 -11.72 -4.59
N LEU A 20 -28.49 -12.56 -3.64
CA LEU A 20 -27.29 -12.33 -2.81
C LEU A 20 -26.00 -12.39 -3.64
N ILE A 21 -25.91 -13.35 -4.55
CA ILE A 21 -24.74 -13.46 -5.45
C ILE A 21 -24.65 -12.22 -6.37
N VAL A 22 -25.78 -11.81 -6.97
CA VAL A 22 -25.81 -10.61 -7.81
C VAL A 22 -25.44 -9.35 -7.01
N PHE A 23 -25.98 -9.22 -5.83
CA PHE A 23 -25.63 -8.11 -4.94
C PHE A 23 -24.13 -8.10 -4.59
N ALA A 24 -23.58 -9.25 -4.20
CA ALA A 24 -22.14 -9.37 -3.92
C ALA A 24 -21.27 -9.05 -5.15
N ALA A 25 -21.70 -9.48 -6.33
CA ALA A 25 -21.01 -9.15 -7.59
C ALA A 25 -21.04 -7.64 -7.88
N ILE A 26 -22.17 -6.98 -7.67
CA ILE A 26 -22.29 -5.52 -7.85
C ILE A 26 -21.37 -4.78 -6.86
N VAL A 27 -21.37 -5.19 -5.57
CA VAL A 27 -20.50 -4.59 -4.55
C VAL A 27 -19.03 -4.81 -4.90
N PHE A 28 -18.67 -6.01 -5.38
CA PHE A 28 -17.30 -6.32 -5.77
C PHE A 28 -16.85 -5.48 -6.97
N VAL A 29 -17.66 -5.38 -8.02
CA VAL A 29 -17.35 -4.60 -9.22
C VAL A 29 -17.33 -3.10 -8.90
N GLY A 30 -18.30 -2.60 -8.14
CA GLY A 30 -18.33 -1.21 -7.70
C GLY A 30 -17.12 -0.85 -6.81
N GLY A 31 -16.75 -1.75 -5.90
CA GLY A 31 -15.56 -1.61 -5.06
C GLY A 31 -14.27 -1.62 -5.89
N PHE A 32 -14.21 -2.45 -6.94
CA PHE A 32 -13.06 -2.45 -7.86
C PHE A 32 -12.99 -1.14 -8.65
N GLY A 33 -14.12 -0.64 -9.16
CA GLY A 33 -14.19 0.67 -9.82
C GLY A 33 -13.70 1.81 -8.92
N TYR A 34 -14.13 1.81 -7.65
CA TYR A 34 -13.66 2.77 -6.66
C TYR A 34 -12.15 2.63 -6.38
N PHE A 35 -11.63 1.39 -6.28
CA PHE A 35 -10.21 1.13 -6.11
C PHE A 35 -9.39 1.69 -7.27
N ILE A 36 -9.83 1.46 -8.51
CA ILE A 36 -9.17 2.01 -9.71
C ILE A 36 -9.19 3.54 -9.70
N TRP A 37 -10.31 4.14 -9.32
CA TRP A 37 -10.42 5.60 -9.25
C TRP A 37 -9.44 6.25 -8.26
N GLN A 38 -9.05 5.51 -7.22
CA GLN A 38 -8.03 5.97 -6.25
C GLN A 38 -6.58 5.84 -6.77
N LEU A 39 -6.34 5.14 -7.90
CA LEU A 39 -4.99 4.97 -8.40
C LEU A 39 -4.51 6.26 -9.07
N PRO A 40 -3.41 6.85 -8.58
CA PRO A 40 -2.82 8.02 -9.23
C PRO A 40 -2.27 7.63 -10.60
N ASP A 41 -2.55 8.41 -11.60
CA ASP A 41 -2.06 8.27 -12.97
C ASP A 41 -0.84 9.16 -13.26
N GLN A 42 -0.59 10.14 -12.38
CA GLN A 42 0.51 11.08 -12.51
C GLN A 42 1.38 11.12 -11.25
N GLN A 43 2.64 11.46 -11.43
CA GLN A 43 3.56 11.75 -10.33
C GLN A 43 3.12 13.05 -9.66
N VAL A 44 2.94 13.00 -8.35
CA VAL A 44 2.56 14.18 -7.55
C VAL A 44 3.82 14.96 -7.19
N GLU A 45 3.85 16.25 -7.50
CA GLU A 45 4.84 17.15 -6.91
C GLU A 45 4.48 17.42 -5.45
N LEU A 46 5.41 17.10 -4.54
CA LEU A 46 5.20 17.38 -3.12
C LEU A 46 5.56 18.84 -2.81
N ASP A 47 4.58 19.59 -2.37
CA ASP A 47 4.71 20.93 -1.82
C ASP A 47 4.89 20.96 -0.29
N ARG A 48 4.76 19.79 0.35
CA ARG A 48 4.77 19.61 1.81
C ARG A 48 5.98 18.85 2.30
N ASN A 49 6.45 19.22 3.50
CA ASN A 49 7.45 18.47 4.24
C ASN A 49 6.78 17.58 5.28
N ALA A 50 7.48 16.53 5.70
CA ALA A 50 7.10 15.66 6.80
C ALA A 50 8.26 15.45 7.76
N ASP A 51 8.03 14.79 8.89
CA ASP A 51 9.11 14.45 9.82
C ASP A 51 9.99 13.33 9.27
N GLY A 52 9.37 12.35 8.61
CA GLY A 52 10.05 11.20 8.03
C GLY A 52 9.51 10.82 6.66
N ILE A 53 10.30 10.03 5.93
CA ILE A 53 9.89 9.33 4.71
C ILE A 53 9.91 7.83 5.01
N VAL A 54 8.91 7.09 4.55
CA VAL A 54 8.96 5.63 4.50
C VAL A 54 8.79 5.17 3.06
N VAL A 55 9.73 4.35 2.58
CA VAL A 55 9.62 3.68 1.29
C VAL A 55 9.37 2.20 1.50
N LEU A 56 8.31 1.69 0.87
CA LEU A 56 7.98 0.27 0.89
C LEU A 56 8.63 -0.41 -0.31
N THR A 57 9.56 -1.35 -0.06
CA THR A 57 10.32 -2.04 -1.10
C THR A 57 9.46 -2.93 -2.01
N GLY A 58 10.02 -3.40 -3.13
CA GLY A 58 9.37 -4.28 -4.10
C GLY A 58 9.20 -3.68 -5.52
N GLY A 59 9.97 -2.63 -5.88
CA GLY A 59 10.06 -2.04 -7.23
C GLY A 59 11.27 -1.14 -7.35
N ASP A 60 11.84 -1.07 -8.55
CA ASP A 60 13.21 -0.59 -8.79
C ASP A 60 13.42 0.93 -8.58
N SER A 61 12.42 1.79 -8.84
CA SER A 61 12.58 3.25 -8.76
C SER A 61 12.22 3.89 -7.41
N ARG A 62 11.53 3.16 -6.52
CA ARG A 62 10.97 3.74 -5.28
C ARG A 62 12.03 4.26 -4.33
N VAL A 63 13.15 3.54 -4.20
CA VAL A 63 14.23 3.91 -3.28
C VAL A 63 14.94 5.16 -3.78
N SER A 64 15.19 5.27 -5.09
CA SER A 64 15.79 6.48 -5.68
C SER A 64 14.89 7.70 -5.53
N ASP A 65 13.57 7.56 -5.74
CA ASP A 65 12.61 8.66 -5.55
C ASP A 65 12.55 9.10 -4.08
N ALA A 66 12.55 8.15 -3.14
CA ALA A 66 12.58 8.46 -1.71
C ALA A 66 13.88 9.17 -1.29
N LEU A 67 15.02 8.77 -1.85
CA LEU A 67 16.30 9.45 -1.61
C LEU A 67 16.33 10.85 -2.24
N ALA A 68 15.74 11.03 -3.41
CA ALA A 68 15.59 12.35 -4.03
C ALA A 68 14.76 13.29 -3.15
N LEU A 69 13.66 12.81 -2.56
CA LEU A 69 12.85 13.58 -1.61
C LEU A 69 13.66 13.93 -0.34
N LEU A 70 14.44 12.99 0.19
CA LEU A 70 15.30 13.24 1.36
C LEU A 70 16.37 14.27 1.00
N ALA A 71 17.00 14.17 -0.18
CA ALA A 71 18.00 15.14 -0.65
C ALA A 71 17.40 16.53 -0.86
N ALA A 72 16.15 16.62 -1.28
CA ALA A 72 15.40 17.86 -1.40
C ALA A 72 14.96 18.45 -0.03
N GLY A 73 15.34 17.81 1.10
CA GLY A 73 15.01 18.27 2.45
C GLY A 73 13.54 18.10 2.83
N ARG A 74 12.80 17.20 2.15
CA ARG A 74 11.37 16.98 2.40
C ARG A 74 11.10 16.29 3.75
N ALA A 75 12.11 15.62 4.32
CA ALA A 75 12.05 15.04 5.67
C ALA A 75 13.45 14.95 6.28
N LYS A 76 13.51 14.64 7.60
CA LYS A 76 14.77 14.50 8.34
C LYS A 76 15.43 13.14 8.18
N ARG A 77 14.64 12.10 8.01
CA ARG A 77 15.08 10.69 7.93
C ARG A 77 14.23 9.89 6.94
N LEU A 78 14.82 8.81 6.42
CA LEU A 78 14.18 7.85 5.54
C LEU A 78 14.25 6.44 6.15
N LEU A 79 13.11 5.74 6.21
CA LEU A 79 13.04 4.30 6.47
C LEU A 79 12.85 3.56 5.14
N ILE A 80 13.74 2.61 4.84
CA ILE A 80 13.53 1.62 3.77
C ILE A 80 12.97 0.35 4.41
N SER A 81 11.67 0.10 4.25
CA SER A 81 10.97 -1.00 4.90
C SER A 81 10.80 -2.19 3.96
N GLY A 82 10.99 -3.41 4.50
CA GLY A 82 10.94 -4.65 3.74
C GLY A 82 12.20 -4.94 2.93
N VAL A 83 13.36 -4.59 3.46
CA VAL A 83 14.66 -4.86 2.84
C VAL A 83 14.95 -6.37 2.94
N TYR A 84 15.44 -6.95 1.85
CA TYR A 84 15.86 -8.36 1.88
C TYR A 84 17.03 -8.55 2.85
N ALA A 85 16.99 -9.63 3.64
CA ALA A 85 17.91 -9.88 4.75
C ALA A 85 19.42 -9.88 4.35
N GLY A 86 19.74 -10.12 3.07
CA GLY A 86 21.12 -10.08 2.55
C GLY A 86 21.54 -8.72 1.99
N THR A 87 20.63 -7.73 1.90
CA THR A 87 20.93 -6.42 1.31
C THR A 87 21.58 -5.51 2.35
N THR A 88 22.73 -4.96 2.02
CA THR A 88 23.44 -3.99 2.88
C THR A 88 23.25 -2.55 2.38
N ILE A 89 23.57 -1.56 3.25
CA ILE A 89 23.64 -0.15 2.82
C ILE A 89 24.60 0.02 1.64
N SER A 90 25.71 -0.74 1.62
CA SER A 90 26.68 -0.70 0.51
C SER A 90 26.10 -1.22 -0.82
N ASP A 91 25.15 -2.15 -0.78
CA ASP A 91 24.47 -2.64 -1.98
C ASP A 91 23.54 -1.58 -2.55
N ILE A 92 22.81 -0.88 -1.67
CA ILE A 92 21.97 0.25 -2.04
C ILE A 92 22.84 1.40 -2.58
N ALA A 93 23.95 1.71 -1.91
CA ALA A 93 24.88 2.76 -2.30
C ALA A 93 25.43 2.57 -3.73
N ARG A 94 25.67 1.33 -4.16
CA ARG A 94 26.10 1.04 -5.54
C ARG A 94 25.04 1.37 -6.59
N GLN A 95 23.78 1.33 -6.22
CA GLN A 95 22.66 1.64 -7.13
C GLN A 95 22.33 3.13 -7.18
N VAL A 96 22.67 3.88 -6.11
CA VAL A 96 22.28 5.29 -5.91
C VAL A 96 23.47 6.15 -5.50
N VAL A 97 24.51 6.15 -6.32
CA VAL A 97 25.83 6.76 -6.05
C VAL A 97 25.76 8.22 -5.58
N ASP A 98 24.82 9.00 -6.14
CA ASP A 98 24.65 10.42 -5.82
C ASP A 98 24.18 10.70 -4.38
N TYR A 99 23.67 9.68 -3.66
CA TYR A 99 23.08 9.81 -2.34
C TYR A 99 23.87 9.16 -1.20
N ASN A 100 25.14 8.79 -1.43
CA ASN A 100 25.98 8.07 -0.46
C ASN A 100 26.07 8.76 0.91
N ARG A 101 26.15 10.09 0.95
CA ARG A 101 26.19 10.84 2.21
C ARG A 101 24.90 10.70 3.02
N LEU A 102 23.74 10.65 2.35
CA LEU A 102 22.44 10.49 2.99
C LEU A 102 22.25 9.09 3.56
N LEU A 103 22.76 8.08 2.85
CA LEU A 103 22.69 6.68 3.30
C LEU A 103 23.37 6.46 4.66
N THR A 104 24.43 7.19 4.96
CA THR A 104 25.19 7.04 6.22
C THR A 104 24.63 7.83 7.38
N CYS A 105 23.97 8.99 7.14
CA CYS A 105 23.47 9.85 8.22
C CYS A 105 22.01 9.62 8.57
N CYS A 106 21.21 9.31 7.53
CA CYS A 106 19.82 9.69 7.61
C CYS A 106 18.87 8.59 7.07
N VAL A 107 19.39 7.41 6.75
CA VAL A 107 18.62 6.25 6.24
C VAL A 107 18.70 5.09 7.21
N ASP A 108 17.54 4.55 7.54
CA ASP A 108 17.37 3.34 8.36
C ASP A 108 16.84 2.20 7.49
N LEU A 109 17.25 0.97 7.77
CA LEU A 109 16.81 -0.24 7.07
C LEU A 109 15.97 -1.11 8.00
N ASP A 110 14.79 -1.55 7.54
CA ASP A 110 13.95 -2.52 8.22
C ASP A 110 13.95 -3.84 7.47
N TYR A 111 14.51 -4.86 8.09
CA TYR A 111 14.60 -6.24 7.59
C TYR A 111 13.50 -7.16 8.14
N SER A 112 12.70 -6.69 9.09
CA SER A 112 11.71 -7.52 9.77
C SER A 112 10.44 -7.73 8.96
N ALA A 113 10.16 -6.83 8.03
CA ALA A 113 8.95 -6.81 7.26
C ALA A 113 8.98 -7.78 6.06
N ILE A 114 8.18 -8.82 6.11
CA ILE A 114 8.00 -9.81 5.03
C ILE A 114 6.73 -9.59 4.19
N ASN A 115 5.87 -8.67 4.61
CA ASN A 115 4.61 -8.33 3.96
C ASN A 115 4.18 -6.90 4.34
N THR A 116 3.05 -6.41 3.79
CA THR A 116 2.61 -5.02 4.01
C THR A 116 2.19 -4.74 5.45
N LEU A 117 1.62 -5.72 6.17
CA LEU A 117 1.37 -5.57 7.60
C LEU A 117 2.69 -5.41 8.37
N GLY A 118 3.68 -6.24 8.07
CA GLY A 118 5.03 -6.13 8.66
C GLY A 118 5.65 -4.76 8.40
N ASN A 119 5.53 -4.25 7.16
CA ASN A 119 5.96 -2.89 6.82
C ASN A 119 5.27 -1.84 7.71
N ALA A 120 3.97 -1.96 7.93
CA ALA A 120 3.22 -1.01 8.75
C ALA A 120 3.62 -1.08 10.24
N VAL A 121 3.84 -2.28 10.77
CA VAL A 121 4.31 -2.50 12.16
C VAL A 121 5.73 -1.95 12.34
N GLY A 122 6.66 -2.28 11.43
CA GLY A 122 8.03 -1.76 11.47
C GLY A 122 8.08 -0.23 11.36
N THR A 123 7.26 0.33 10.44
CA THR A 123 7.11 1.78 10.29
C THR A 123 6.58 2.42 11.58
N ARG A 124 5.60 1.81 12.25
CA ARG A 124 5.09 2.30 13.54
C ARG A 124 6.19 2.36 14.59
N GLN A 125 6.96 1.29 14.76
CA GLN A 125 8.06 1.25 15.74
C GLN A 125 9.10 2.34 15.46
N TRP A 126 9.48 2.51 14.20
CA TRP A 126 10.41 3.54 13.77
C TRP A 126 9.87 4.97 14.00
N THR A 127 8.60 5.20 13.67
CA THR A 127 7.92 6.49 13.83
C THR A 127 7.87 6.91 15.29
N LEU A 128 7.45 6.00 16.18
CA LEU A 128 7.38 6.25 17.63
C LEU A 128 8.76 6.49 18.23
N LYS A 129 9.76 5.69 17.85
CA LYS A 129 11.15 5.84 18.31
C LYS A 129 11.73 7.21 17.98
N ASN A 130 11.34 7.80 16.83
CA ASN A 130 11.83 9.10 16.38
C ASN A 130 10.92 10.28 16.80
N GLY A 131 9.77 10.02 17.41
CA GLY A 131 8.79 11.05 17.76
C GLY A 131 8.18 11.78 16.57
N PHE A 132 7.95 11.07 15.45
CA PHE A 132 7.41 11.63 14.21
C PHE A 132 5.88 11.66 14.23
N HIS A 133 5.31 12.76 13.71
CA HIS A 133 3.87 12.98 13.60
C HIS A 133 3.38 13.03 12.14
N SER A 134 4.31 13.02 11.20
CA SER A 134 4.01 13.04 9.76
C SER A 134 5.00 12.21 8.95
N LEU A 135 4.50 11.45 7.96
CA LEU A 135 5.30 10.61 7.09
C LEU A 135 4.92 10.81 5.62
N ILE A 136 5.92 10.97 4.75
CA ILE A 136 5.76 10.77 3.32
C ILE A 136 5.85 9.27 3.06
N VAL A 137 4.81 8.70 2.44
CA VAL A 137 4.72 7.27 2.11
C VAL A 137 5.02 7.07 0.63
N VAL A 138 6.16 6.46 0.33
CA VAL A 138 6.63 6.20 -1.04
C VAL A 138 6.38 4.74 -1.41
N THR A 139 5.53 4.50 -2.39
CA THR A 139 5.30 3.15 -2.94
C THR A 139 4.66 3.25 -4.34
N SER A 140 4.52 2.12 -5.07
CA SER A 140 3.85 2.14 -6.37
C SER A 140 2.41 2.60 -6.28
N ALA A 141 1.93 3.28 -7.33
CA ALA A 141 0.56 3.77 -7.44
C ALA A 141 -0.48 2.68 -7.12
N TYR A 142 -0.34 1.48 -7.71
CA TYR A 142 -1.28 0.37 -7.49
C TYR A 142 -1.23 -0.24 -6.08
N HIS A 143 -0.11 -0.04 -5.36
CA HIS A 143 0.06 -0.51 -3.98
C HIS A 143 -0.39 0.52 -2.94
N MET A 144 -0.45 1.81 -3.31
CA MET A 144 -0.70 2.92 -2.39
C MET A 144 -2.00 2.77 -1.55
N PRO A 145 -3.16 2.37 -2.13
CA PRO A 145 -4.37 2.23 -1.31
C PRO A 145 -4.23 1.22 -0.17
N ARG A 146 -3.57 0.07 -0.43
CA ARG A 146 -3.33 -0.95 0.59
C ARG A 146 -2.28 -0.50 1.61
N ALA A 147 -1.21 0.12 1.17
CA ALA A 147 -0.16 0.64 2.04
C ALA A 147 -0.72 1.68 3.03
N LEU A 148 -1.49 2.65 2.52
CA LEU A 148 -2.13 3.65 3.37
C LEU A 148 -3.14 3.05 4.35
N ALA A 149 -3.94 2.06 3.93
CA ALA A 149 -4.88 1.40 4.82
C ALA A 149 -4.16 0.71 5.99
N GLU A 150 -3.07 -0.05 5.72
CA GLU A 150 -2.28 -0.71 6.75
C GLU A 150 -1.58 0.29 7.68
N LEU A 151 -0.96 1.32 7.10
CA LEU A 151 -0.26 2.34 7.87
C LEU A 151 -1.22 3.16 8.73
N SER A 152 -2.37 3.60 8.20
CA SER A 152 -3.37 4.33 8.97
C SER A 152 -3.94 3.52 10.13
N HIS A 153 -4.07 2.20 9.96
CA HIS A 153 -4.52 1.31 11.03
C HIS A 153 -3.48 1.20 12.15
N GLN A 154 -2.19 1.16 11.81
CA GLN A 154 -1.09 1.07 12.77
C GLN A 154 -0.68 2.43 13.37
N LEU A 155 -0.95 3.53 12.69
CA LEU A 155 -0.51 4.88 13.01
C LEU A 155 -1.68 5.89 12.91
N PRO A 156 -2.76 5.73 13.70
CA PRO A 156 -3.96 6.58 13.57
C PRO A 156 -3.70 8.06 13.85
N GLU A 157 -2.68 8.39 14.63
CA GLU A 157 -2.34 9.76 15.04
C GLU A 157 -1.30 10.43 14.11
N VAL A 158 -0.80 9.71 13.09
CA VAL A 158 0.27 10.20 12.22
C VAL A 158 -0.31 10.64 10.87
N ALA A 159 0.03 11.86 10.44
CA ALA A 159 -0.35 12.35 9.13
C ALA A 159 0.44 11.62 8.03
N LEU A 160 -0.26 10.87 7.17
CA LEU A 160 0.32 10.15 6.05
C LEU A 160 0.16 10.95 4.76
N ILE A 161 1.28 11.27 4.11
CA ILE A 161 1.34 12.02 2.85
C ILE A 161 1.72 11.03 1.74
N PRO A 162 0.78 10.65 0.84
CA PRO A 162 1.08 9.68 -0.20
C PRO A 162 2.01 10.28 -1.28
N TYR A 163 3.02 9.52 -1.65
CA TYR A 163 3.86 9.79 -2.81
C TYR A 163 3.90 8.53 -3.71
N PRO A 164 2.93 8.41 -4.61
CA PRO A 164 2.82 7.27 -5.50
C PRO A 164 3.89 7.33 -6.60
N VAL A 165 4.68 6.27 -6.72
CA VAL A 165 5.60 6.08 -7.82
C VAL A 165 4.83 5.42 -8.97
N VAL A 166 4.67 6.18 -10.06
CA VAL A 166 3.97 5.70 -11.25
C VAL A 166 5.00 5.11 -12.21
N SER A 167 4.91 3.81 -12.50
CA SER A 167 5.78 3.18 -13.49
C SER A 167 5.52 3.73 -14.89
N ASP A 168 6.55 3.79 -15.74
CA ASP A 168 6.44 4.31 -17.11
C ASP A 168 5.35 3.61 -17.93
N ARG A 169 5.13 2.31 -17.68
CA ARG A 169 4.05 1.57 -18.32
C ARG A 169 2.65 2.08 -17.96
N LEU A 170 2.42 2.44 -16.70
CA LEU A 170 1.13 2.98 -16.26
C LEU A 170 0.91 4.43 -16.69
N ARG A 171 1.97 5.15 -17.03
CA ARG A 171 1.88 6.53 -17.57
C ARG A 171 1.42 6.54 -19.02
N VAL A 172 1.82 5.52 -19.81
CA VAL A 172 1.65 5.51 -21.27
C VAL A 172 0.45 4.65 -21.68
N GLU A 173 0.17 3.57 -20.96
CA GLU A 173 -0.85 2.60 -21.31
C GLU A 173 -1.88 2.42 -20.18
N PRO A 174 -3.18 2.30 -20.51
CA PRO A 174 -4.19 1.94 -19.53
C PRO A 174 -3.85 0.58 -18.87
N TRP A 175 -4.13 0.42 -17.58
CA TRP A 175 -3.82 -0.80 -16.83
C TRP A 175 -4.41 -2.09 -17.43
N TRP A 176 -5.50 -1.98 -18.20
CA TRP A 176 -6.17 -3.10 -18.85
C TRP A 176 -5.58 -3.49 -20.22
N SER A 177 -4.69 -2.68 -20.81
CA SER A 177 -4.06 -2.95 -22.10
C SER A 177 -2.97 -4.03 -22.02
N ASN A 178 -2.45 -4.30 -20.83
CA ASN A 178 -1.38 -5.26 -20.60
C ASN A 178 -1.77 -6.27 -19.52
N GLY A 179 -1.76 -7.58 -19.87
CA GLY A 179 -2.18 -8.65 -18.96
C GLY A 179 -1.33 -8.73 -17.66
N ALA A 180 -0.05 -8.39 -17.70
CA ALA A 180 0.80 -8.36 -16.50
C ALA A 180 0.36 -7.25 -15.55
N THR A 181 0.10 -6.04 -16.06
CA THR A 181 -0.39 -4.90 -15.28
C THR A 181 -1.78 -5.19 -14.73
N THR A 182 -2.69 -5.73 -15.54
CA THR A 182 -4.03 -6.16 -15.10
C THR A 182 -3.95 -7.14 -13.93
N LYS A 183 -3.08 -8.16 -14.03
CA LYS A 183 -2.88 -9.14 -12.96
C LYS A 183 -2.39 -8.49 -11.66
N VAL A 184 -1.46 -7.54 -11.75
CA VAL A 184 -0.93 -6.81 -10.57
C VAL A 184 -2.03 -5.99 -9.92
N VAL A 185 -2.79 -5.19 -10.70
CA VAL A 185 -3.87 -4.33 -10.19
C VAL A 185 -4.97 -5.17 -9.54
N LEU A 186 -5.43 -6.25 -10.19
CA LEU A 186 -6.41 -7.17 -9.60
C LEU A 186 -5.89 -7.83 -8.33
N SER A 187 -4.63 -8.30 -8.32
CA SER A 187 -4.00 -8.89 -7.14
C SER A 187 -3.95 -7.89 -5.97
N GLU A 188 -3.60 -6.63 -6.22
CA GLU A 188 -3.58 -5.60 -5.17
C GLU A 188 -4.98 -5.28 -4.66
N TYR A 189 -6.00 -5.27 -5.51
CA TYR A 189 -7.39 -5.12 -5.06
C TYR A 189 -7.83 -6.24 -4.11
N PHE A 190 -7.56 -7.52 -4.46
CA PHE A 190 -7.87 -8.64 -3.56
C PHE A 190 -7.13 -8.54 -2.23
N LYS A 191 -5.84 -8.21 -2.25
CA LYS A 191 -5.04 -8.00 -1.03
C LYS A 191 -5.56 -6.82 -0.20
N TYR A 192 -6.00 -5.74 -0.85
CA TYR A 192 -6.61 -4.60 -0.18
C TYR A 192 -7.91 -4.98 0.53
N LEU A 193 -8.80 -5.75 -0.12
CA LEU A 193 -10.02 -6.24 0.50
C LEU A 193 -9.72 -7.17 1.69
N ALA A 194 -8.77 -8.08 1.55
CA ALA A 194 -8.35 -8.98 2.63
C ALA A 194 -7.79 -8.19 3.82
N ALA A 195 -6.97 -7.15 3.57
CA ALA A 195 -6.44 -6.27 4.60
C ALA A 195 -7.57 -5.52 5.32
N LYS A 196 -8.51 -4.91 4.56
CA LYS A 196 -9.67 -4.21 5.14
C LYS A 196 -10.55 -5.14 5.98
N LEU A 197 -10.80 -6.35 5.51
CA LEU A 197 -11.59 -7.34 6.26
C LEU A 197 -10.88 -7.74 7.57
N ARG A 198 -9.57 -8.03 7.51
CA ARG A 198 -8.77 -8.36 8.69
C ARG A 198 -8.82 -7.24 9.75
N MET A 199 -8.63 -5.98 9.34
CA MET A 199 -8.64 -4.81 10.23
C MET A 199 -9.98 -4.62 10.97
N GLN A 200 -11.09 -5.17 10.47
CA GLN A 200 -12.38 -5.11 11.20
C GLN A 200 -12.39 -6.00 12.44
N PHE A 201 -11.52 -7.01 12.50
CA PHE A 201 -11.39 -7.94 13.62
C PHE A 201 -10.16 -7.67 14.49
N GLU A 202 -9.27 -6.80 14.05
CA GLU A 202 -8.07 -6.40 14.78
C GLU A 202 -8.28 -4.99 15.36
N SER A 203 -8.08 -4.83 16.66
CA SER A 203 -8.06 -3.50 17.26
C SER A 203 -6.83 -2.73 16.78
N ALA A 204 -6.99 -1.44 16.46
CA ALA A 204 -5.84 -0.57 16.24
C ALA A 204 -4.94 -0.57 17.50
N PRO A 205 -3.60 -0.57 17.34
CA PRO A 205 -2.72 -0.47 18.49
C PRO A 205 -3.00 0.81 19.27
N ALA A 206 -3.00 0.72 20.62
CA ALA A 206 -3.17 1.90 21.44
C ALA A 206 -2.12 2.97 21.12
N SER A 207 -2.55 4.22 21.07
CA SER A 207 -1.66 5.39 21.05
C SER A 207 -0.89 5.41 22.36
N SER A 208 0.43 5.31 22.31
CA SER A 208 1.30 5.40 23.49
C SER A 208 1.93 6.77 23.57
#